data_164d0b73c4fc76fc80ecf23597324880
#
_entry.id   164d0b73c4fc76fc80ecf23597324880
#
_cell.length_a   1.000
_cell.length_b   1.000
_cell.length_c   1.000
_cell.angle_alpha   90.00
_cell.angle_beta   90.00
_cell.angle_gamma   90.00
#
_symmetry.space_group_name_H-M   'P 1'
#
loop_
_entity.id
_entity.type
_entity.pdbx_description
1 polymer ?
#
loop_
_entity_poly.entity_id
_entity_poly.type
_entity_poly.pdbx_seq_one_letter_code
_entity_poly.pdbx_strand_id
1 'polypeptide(L)'
;MSRPNLLIITTDQHRGDCYGFEGRKVQTPHIDQLATEGTRFQHCITPSAMCQPARASMLTGLYPLTHGVIDNGIDLPPKTGDTGFASQLGRNGYHTAFIGKAHFSSYNTFSPTGTPECHQSSPNFSDEWNGPYMGFEEAQLLVLGHELKEMASAPKGLHYERWLRKDGQGQKKLALYGTKLTPDVGAIQTWNSAMPVAWHHSSWIGDRVIDHLGQREKEKPFCLWASFSDPHMPFDCPEPWSRLHHPEEVDLPPFRTRELHKRPWWHKAYVEDRSIDPELDVAIYDHEQSLHRLPKRNGRARNYNDTEFQLRHTIANYYGMISLIDHNVGRILNALDEQGLAENTVVLFTSDHGDWLGDHGMMLKGPMFYEGLLRVAMILRGPGISAGQISKEPVSNTDIAASALDWAGFTPEQACHGQSLKALLDQPSATRDFAYGEWDLNPQNWGLDLKLRVVRTTRYKMTMEMNSGAGELYDLQDDPYETTNLFDQESKLKKEFEDMIRSRPNDQITEALVPSGLH
;
A
#
# COMPACT_ATOMS: atom_id res chain seq x y z
N MET A 1 26.51 0.51 21.65
CA MET A 1 25.14 -0.03 21.70
C MET A 1 25.01 -1.10 20.65
N SER A 2 24.27 -2.17 20.92
CA SER A 2 23.95 -3.16 19.89
C SER A 2 23.10 -2.51 18.80
N ARG A 3 23.27 -2.93 17.53
CA ARG A 3 22.42 -2.47 16.44
C ARG A 3 20.96 -2.89 16.74
N PRO A 4 19.96 -2.01 16.56
CA PRO A 4 18.58 -2.38 16.82
C PRO A 4 18.05 -3.36 15.78
N ASN A 5 17.09 -4.17 16.15
CA ASN A 5 16.25 -4.88 15.20
C ASN A 5 15.30 -3.90 14.49
N LEU A 6 14.87 -4.27 13.29
CA LEU A 6 13.94 -3.48 12.49
C LEU A 6 12.71 -4.34 12.18
N LEU A 7 11.54 -3.88 12.60
CA LEU A 7 10.26 -4.47 12.24
C LEU A 7 9.44 -3.45 11.44
N ILE A 8 9.27 -3.70 10.15
CA ILE A 8 8.44 -2.88 9.27
C ILE A 8 7.10 -3.61 9.11
N ILE A 9 6.01 -2.96 9.49
CA ILE A 9 4.64 -3.47 9.34
C ILE A 9 3.93 -2.60 8.32
N THR A 10 3.45 -3.20 7.24
CA THR A 10 2.68 -2.50 6.23
C THR A 10 1.33 -3.14 5.99
N THR A 11 0.36 -2.31 5.66
CA THR A 11 -0.97 -2.70 5.19
C THR A 11 -1.13 -2.30 3.73
N ASP A 12 -2.15 -2.80 3.05
CA ASP A 12 -2.47 -2.44 1.67
C ASP A 12 -3.79 -1.68 1.61
N GLN A 13 -3.77 -0.54 0.94
CA GLN A 13 -4.98 0.27 0.70
C GLN A 13 -5.63 0.81 1.98
N HIS A 14 -4.84 1.04 3.04
CA HIS A 14 -5.31 1.52 4.33
C HIS A 14 -5.18 3.05 4.43
N ARG A 15 -6.32 3.74 4.49
CA ARG A 15 -6.40 5.19 4.60
C ARG A 15 -5.67 5.72 5.84
N GLY A 16 -4.95 6.83 5.68
CA GLY A 16 -4.23 7.48 6.78
C GLY A 16 -5.10 8.11 7.86
N ASP A 17 -6.43 8.17 7.67
CA ASP A 17 -7.39 8.67 8.65
C ASP A 17 -8.25 7.58 9.30
N CYS A 18 -8.09 6.30 8.92
CA CYS A 18 -8.89 5.20 9.48
C CYS A 18 -8.20 4.53 10.68
N TYR A 19 -8.02 5.31 11.75
CA TYR A 19 -7.47 4.89 13.04
C TYR A 19 -8.21 5.58 14.19
N GLY A 20 -8.23 4.98 15.38
CA GLY A 20 -8.82 5.57 16.56
C GLY A 20 -8.16 6.89 16.96
N PHE A 21 -6.83 6.99 16.84
CA PHE A 21 -6.09 8.23 17.12
C PHE A 21 -6.38 9.38 16.12
N GLU A 22 -6.99 9.11 14.98
CA GLU A 22 -7.50 10.10 14.03
C GLU A 22 -8.96 10.50 14.33
N GLY A 23 -9.57 9.89 15.34
CA GLY A 23 -10.96 10.16 15.76
C GLY A 23 -12.02 9.39 14.97
N ARG A 24 -11.64 8.42 14.14
CA ARG A 24 -12.57 7.53 13.46
C ARG A 24 -13.12 6.46 14.41
N LYS A 25 -14.31 5.96 14.12
CA LYS A 25 -14.99 4.92 14.92
C LYS A 25 -14.44 3.51 14.69
N VAL A 26 -13.42 3.35 13.88
CA VAL A 26 -12.68 2.09 13.72
C VAL A 26 -11.93 1.73 15.01
N GLN A 27 -11.93 0.46 15.37
CA GLN A 27 -11.25 -0.02 16.57
C GLN A 27 -9.83 -0.47 16.22
N THR A 28 -8.83 0.30 16.66
CA THR A 28 -7.39 0.04 16.42
C THR A 28 -6.56 0.21 17.71
N PRO A 29 -6.95 -0.43 18.83
CA PRO A 29 -6.33 -0.16 20.13
C PRO A 29 -4.82 -0.44 20.17
N HIS A 30 -4.31 -1.42 19.44
CA HIS A 30 -2.89 -1.77 19.41
C HIS A 30 -2.06 -0.82 18.55
N ILE A 31 -2.60 -0.39 17.40
CA ILE A 31 -1.96 0.62 16.55
C ILE A 31 -2.04 1.99 17.23
N ASP A 32 -3.14 2.31 17.91
CA ASP A 32 -3.29 3.53 18.70
C ASP A 32 -2.29 3.56 19.89
N GLN A 33 -2.08 2.41 20.53
CA GLN A 33 -1.04 2.26 21.57
C GLN A 33 0.36 2.48 20.97
N LEU A 34 0.67 1.86 19.83
CA LEU A 34 1.94 2.06 19.12
C LEU A 34 2.18 3.54 18.81
N ALA A 35 1.15 4.28 18.38
CA ALA A 35 1.22 5.71 18.13
C ALA A 35 1.44 6.53 19.42
N THR A 36 0.87 6.08 20.54
CA THR A 36 1.04 6.73 21.85
C THR A 36 2.42 6.46 22.47
N GLU A 37 2.95 5.25 22.27
CA GLU A 37 4.27 4.85 22.76
C GLU A 37 5.42 5.31 21.86
N GLY A 38 5.11 5.90 20.72
CA GLY A 38 6.07 6.32 19.71
C GLY A 38 5.85 7.73 19.19
N THR A 39 6.37 7.98 18.01
CA THR A 39 6.17 9.21 17.23
C THR A 39 5.37 8.90 15.96
N ARG A 40 4.33 9.68 15.68
CA ARG A 40 3.60 9.64 14.41
C ARG A 40 3.85 10.87 13.57
N PHE A 41 3.92 10.68 12.24
CA PHE A 41 4.01 11.77 11.26
C PHE A 41 2.61 12.05 10.71
N GLN A 42 2.15 13.29 10.88
CA GLN A 42 0.79 13.70 10.50
C GLN A 42 0.62 13.79 8.97
N HIS A 43 1.69 14.09 8.26
CA HIS A 43 1.68 14.39 6.82
C HIS A 43 2.57 13.41 6.03
N CYS A 44 2.31 12.09 6.21
CA CYS A 44 2.96 11.09 5.39
C CYS A 44 2.13 10.83 4.12
N ILE A 45 2.78 10.84 2.96
CA ILE A 45 2.15 10.44 1.70
C ILE A 45 2.83 9.23 1.08
N THR A 46 2.06 8.50 0.28
CA THR A 46 2.64 7.51 -0.62
C THR A 46 3.31 8.17 -1.83
N PRO A 47 4.44 7.66 -2.32
CA PRO A 47 5.06 8.16 -3.55
C PRO A 47 4.25 7.84 -4.82
N SER A 48 3.32 6.90 -4.74
CA SER A 48 2.37 6.55 -5.80
C SER A 48 1.10 5.95 -5.20
N ALA A 49 -0.05 6.26 -5.78
CA ALA A 49 -1.34 5.72 -5.35
C ALA A 49 -1.61 4.29 -5.88
N MET A 50 -0.56 3.57 -6.30
CA MET A 50 -0.63 2.20 -6.80
C MET A 50 0.34 1.29 -6.05
N CYS A 51 -0.08 0.03 -5.82
CA CYS A 51 0.64 -0.90 -4.95
C CYS A 51 2.07 -1.18 -5.41
N GLN A 52 2.28 -1.64 -6.67
CA GLN A 52 3.63 -2.01 -7.14
C GLN A 52 4.61 -0.83 -7.12
N PRO A 53 4.28 0.36 -7.69
CA PRO A 53 5.17 1.52 -7.59
C PRO A 53 5.46 1.95 -6.15
N ALA A 54 4.43 2.01 -5.28
CA ALA A 54 4.60 2.39 -3.89
C ALA A 54 5.54 1.43 -3.14
N ARG A 55 5.33 0.12 -3.30
CA ARG A 55 6.14 -0.93 -2.65
C ARG A 55 7.56 -0.98 -3.18
N ALA A 56 7.76 -0.80 -4.50
CA ALA A 56 9.07 -0.65 -5.10
C ALA A 56 9.82 0.58 -4.52
N SER A 57 9.12 1.71 -4.34
CA SER A 57 9.69 2.90 -3.71
C SER A 57 10.04 2.68 -2.23
N MET A 58 9.22 1.96 -1.47
CA MET A 58 9.51 1.59 -0.08
C MET A 58 10.81 0.76 0.03
N LEU A 59 10.98 -0.21 -0.89
CA LEU A 59 12.15 -1.11 -0.89
C LEU A 59 13.43 -0.39 -1.31
N THR A 60 13.34 0.40 -2.39
CA THR A 60 14.53 0.98 -3.03
C THR A 60 14.89 2.37 -2.52
N GLY A 61 13.92 3.10 -1.93
CA GLY A 61 14.06 4.51 -1.61
C GLY A 61 14.04 5.43 -2.84
N LEU A 62 13.64 4.92 -4.00
CA LEU A 62 13.60 5.65 -5.26
C LEU A 62 12.17 6.06 -5.64
N TYR A 63 12.01 7.12 -6.42
CA TYR A 63 10.72 7.45 -7.02
C TYR A 63 10.37 6.53 -8.19
N PRO A 64 9.06 6.38 -8.51
CA PRO A 64 8.57 5.49 -9.56
C PRO A 64 9.25 5.61 -10.92
N LEU A 65 9.49 6.83 -11.41
CA LEU A 65 10.18 7.03 -12.69
C LEU A 65 11.65 6.64 -12.67
N THR A 66 12.27 6.56 -11.49
CA THR A 66 13.68 6.18 -11.34
C THR A 66 13.86 4.68 -11.25
N HIS A 67 13.02 3.97 -10.48
CA HIS A 67 13.07 2.49 -10.48
C HIS A 67 12.28 1.86 -11.64
N GLY A 68 11.50 2.64 -12.39
CA GLY A 68 10.80 2.23 -13.61
C GLY A 68 9.46 1.55 -13.42
N VAL A 69 9.09 1.15 -12.21
CA VAL A 69 7.76 0.61 -11.91
C VAL A 69 6.80 1.79 -11.77
N ILE A 70 6.19 2.19 -12.87
CA ILE A 70 5.34 3.39 -12.93
C ILE A 70 3.86 3.09 -12.69
N ASP A 71 3.44 1.82 -12.82
CA ASP A 71 2.07 1.36 -12.61
C ASP A 71 2.05 -0.12 -12.23
N ASN A 72 0.90 -0.65 -11.81
CA ASN A 72 0.70 -2.10 -11.66
C ASN A 72 0.80 -2.80 -13.03
N GLY A 73 1.30 -4.03 -13.00
CA GLY A 73 1.57 -4.81 -14.20
C GLY A 73 2.98 -4.62 -14.75
N ILE A 74 3.82 -3.85 -14.05
CA ILE A 74 5.23 -3.64 -14.40
C ILE A 74 6.09 -4.17 -13.26
N ASP A 75 6.81 -5.26 -13.51
CA ASP A 75 7.63 -5.92 -12.49
C ASP A 75 8.86 -5.09 -12.12
N LEU A 76 9.17 -5.02 -10.83
CA LEU A 76 10.46 -4.50 -10.37
C LEU A 76 11.56 -5.46 -10.83
N PRO A 77 12.55 -5.00 -11.62
CA PRO A 77 13.65 -5.87 -12.01
C PRO A 77 14.39 -6.40 -10.78
N PRO A 78 14.66 -7.72 -10.68
CA PRO A 78 15.36 -8.29 -9.52
C PRO A 78 16.66 -7.56 -9.20
N LYS A 79 17.43 -7.17 -10.23
CA LYS A 79 18.66 -6.39 -10.05
C LYS A 79 18.43 -5.05 -9.33
N THR A 80 17.30 -4.39 -9.60
CA THR A 80 16.92 -3.13 -8.91
C THR A 80 16.42 -3.44 -7.50
N GLY A 81 15.61 -4.49 -7.30
CA GLY A 81 15.18 -4.93 -5.97
C GLY A 81 16.37 -5.28 -5.07
N ASP A 82 17.38 -5.95 -5.62
CA ASP A 82 18.61 -6.33 -4.90
C ASP A 82 19.51 -5.12 -4.55
N THR A 83 19.23 -3.90 -5.02
CA THR A 83 19.89 -2.68 -4.56
C THR A 83 19.15 -2.02 -3.38
N GLY A 84 18.00 -2.53 -2.98
CA GLY A 84 17.20 -2.01 -1.87
C GLY A 84 17.87 -2.19 -0.50
N PHE A 85 17.28 -1.56 0.51
CA PHE A 85 17.82 -1.56 1.89
C PHE A 85 18.01 -2.97 2.46
N ALA A 86 17.15 -3.92 2.13
CA ALA A 86 17.20 -5.28 2.65
C ALA A 86 18.52 -5.98 2.29
N SER A 87 18.93 -5.89 1.02
CA SER A 87 20.18 -6.45 0.54
C SER A 87 21.41 -5.82 1.21
N GLN A 88 21.41 -4.48 1.39
CA GLN A 88 22.50 -3.81 2.09
C GLN A 88 22.57 -4.22 3.56
N LEU A 89 21.44 -4.35 4.25
CA LEU A 89 21.38 -4.84 5.63
C LEU A 89 21.89 -6.28 5.75
N GLY A 90 21.48 -7.19 4.85
CA GLY A 90 21.92 -8.58 4.82
C GLY A 90 23.45 -8.69 4.68
N ARG A 91 24.04 -7.97 3.72
CA ARG A 91 25.50 -7.91 3.55
C ARG A 91 26.24 -7.36 4.78
N ASN A 92 25.55 -6.60 5.62
CA ASN A 92 26.10 -5.99 6.83
C ASN A 92 25.73 -6.72 8.13
N GLY A 93 25.29 -7.98 8.02
CA GLY A 93 25.10 -8.89 9.15
C GLY A 93 23.71 -8.88 9.80
N TYR A 94 22.72 -8.27 9.17
CA TYR A 94 21.32 -8.48 9.54
C TYR A 94 20.79 -9.77 8.93
N HIS A 95 19.91 -10.46 9.64
CA HIS A 95 19.04 -11.46 9.04
C HIS A 95 17.81 -10.75 8.46
N THR A 96 17.59 -10.86 7.15
CA THR A 96 16.51 -10.13 6.47
C THR A 96 15.39 -11.06 6.03
N ALA A 97 14.16 -10.74 6.39
CA ALA A 97 12.98 -11.55 6.07
C ALA A 97 11.79 -10.71 5.60
N PHE A 98 11.04 -11.25 4.66
CA PHE A 98 9.79 -10.67 4.15
C PHE A 98 8.64 -11.66 4.35
N ILE A 99 7.54 -11.24 4.99
CA ILE A 99 6.37 -12.08 5.24
C ILE A 99 5.10 -11.36 4.81
N GLY A 100 4.38 -11.91 3.85
CA GLY A 100 3.10 -11.39 3.39
C GLY A 100 3.07 -10.94 1.93
N LYS A 101 2.33 -9.87 1.63
CA LYS A 101 2.19 -9.32 0.28
C LYS A 101 3.41 -8.52 -0.13
N ALA A 102 4.17 -9.03 -1.08
CA ALA A 102 5.31 -8.31 -1.66
C ALA A 102 4.88 -7.41 -2.82
N HIS A 103 4.24 -7.96 -3.81
CA HIS A 103 3.75 -7.27 -5.01
C HIS A 103 4.84 -6.43 -5.69
N PHE A 104 6.06 -6.97 -5.71
CA PHE A 104 7.16 -6.43 -6.50
C PHE A 104 7.12 -6.94 -7.95
N SER A 105 6.42 -8.06 -8.17
CA SER A 105 6.10 -8.58 -9.50
C SER A 105 4.62 -8.89 -9.63
N SER A 106 4.16 -8.93 -10.88
CA SER A 106 2.77 -9.11 -11.22
C SER A 106 2.33 -10.56 -11.03
N TYR A 107 1.13 -10.75 -10.47
CA TYR A 107 0.52 -12.06 -10.33
C TYR A 107 -0.07 -12.55 -11.65
N ASN A 108 -0.90 -11.71 -12.27
CA ASN A 108 -1.55 -12.00 -13.55
C ASN A 108 -0.73 -11.47 -14.72
N THR A 109 0.12 -12.32 -15.27
CA THR A 109 1.07 -11.98 -16.33
C THR A 109 0.65 -12.53 -17.69
N PHE A 110 1.12 -11.91 -18.75
CA PHE A 110 0.89 -12.36 -20.14
C PHE A 110 1.64 -13.65 -20.47
N SER A 111 2.80 -13.85 -19.82
CA SER A 111 3.64 -15.03 -19.94
C SER A 111 4.36 -15.30 -18.62
N PRO A 112 4.92 -16.51 -18.40
CA PRO A 112 5.71 -16.79 -17.20
C PRO A 112 6.89 -15.82 -17.07
N THR A 113 7.00 -15.14 -15.93
CA THR A 113 8.09 -14.17 -15.65
C THR A 113 9.27 -14.78 -14.90
N GLY A 114 9.10 -15.99 -14.36
CA GLY A 114 10.10 -16.64 -13.50
C GLY A 114 10.07 -16.17 -12.05
N THR A 115 9.22 -15.20 -11.69
CA THR A 115 9.11 -14.72 -10.31
C THR A 115 8.19 -15.59 -9.46
N PRO A 116 8.37 -15.64 -8.12
CA PRO A 116 7.53 -16.45 -7.25
C PRO A 116 6.09 -15.94 -7.16
N GLU A 117 5.87 -14.65 -7.38
CA GLU A 117 4.54 -14.03 -7.34
C GLU A 117 3.71 -14.28 -8.60
N CYS A 118 4.36 -14.55 -9.74
CA CYS A 118 3.67 -14.85 -11.00
C CYS A 118 2.95 -16.20 -10.93
N HIS A 119 1.63 -16.22 -11.16
CA HIS A 119 0.83 -17.45 -11.05
C HIS A 119 1.27 -18.57 -11.98
N GLN A 120 1.85 -18.24 -13.15
CA GLN A 120 2.37 -19.22 -14.12
C GLN A 120 3.75 -19.76 -13.71
N SER A 121 4.55 -18.99 -13.01
CA SER A 121 5.91 -19.37 -12.60
C SER A 121 5.96 -19.98 -11.20
N SER A 122 5.08 -19.56 -10.30
CA SER A 122 5.05 -19.98 -8.90
C SER A 122 5.01 -21.50 -8.70
N PRO A 123 4.31 -22.32 -9.51
CA PRO A 123 4.33 -23.78 -9.38
C PRO A 123 5.69 -24.43 -9.65
N ASN A 124 6.62 -23.72 -10.32
CA ASN A 124 7.94 -24.25 -10.68
C ASN A 124 8.98 -24.10 -9.58
N PHE A 125 8.66 -23.41 -8.48
CA PHE A 125 9.53 -23.34 -7.30
C PHE A 125 9.53 -24.68 -6.54
N SER A 126 10.57 -24.92 -5.71
CA SER A 126 10.58 -26.10 -4.86
C SER A 126 9.63 -25.95 -3.66
N ASP A 127 9.25 -27.06 -3.04
CA ASP A 127 8.41 -27.06 -1.85
C ASP A 127 9.14 -26.45 -0.63
N GLU A 128 10.47 -26.44 -0.65
CA GLU A 128 11.33 -25.88 0.40
C GLU A 128 11.73 -24.43 0.13
N TRP A 129 11.38 -23.88 -1.04
CA TRP A 129 11.80 -22.52 -1.36
C TRP A 129 11.17 -21.50 -0.39
N ASN A 130 12.03 -20.69 0.21
CA ASN A 130 11.66 -19.59 1.13
C ASN A 130 12.58 -18.36 0.93
N GLY A 131 13.08 -18.15 -0.28
CA GLY A 131 13.99 -17.07 -0.63
C GLY A 131 15.25 -17.58 -1.35
N PRO A 132 16.21 -16.68 -1.68
CA PRO A 132 16.11 -15.22 -1.52
C PRO A 132 15.12 -14.58 -2.49
N TYR A 133 14.62 -13.36 -2.13
CA TYR A 133 13.75 -12.59 -2.99
C TYR A 133 13.90 -11.08 -2.75
N MET A 134 14.19 -10.31 -3.80
CA MET A 134 14.31 -8.84 -3.77
C MET A 134 15.21 -8.32 -2.63
N GLY A 135 16.35 -8.97 -2.41
CA GLY A 135 17.33 -8.62 -1.39
C GLY A 135 17.05 -9.14 0.01
N PHE A 136 15.90 -9.76 0.26
CA PHE A 136 15.62 -10.49 1.50
C PHE A 136 16.19 -11.90 1.43
N GLU A 137 16.83 -12.35 2.51
CA GLU A 137 17.35 -13.72 2.62
C GLU A 137 16.24 -14.75 2.71
N GLU A 138 15.16 -14.42 3.46
CA GLU A 138 13.97 -15.23 3.58
C GLU A 138 12.73 -14.50 3.05
N ALA A 139 11.84 -15.25 2.42
CA ALA A 139 10.55 -14.73 1.93
C ALA A 139 9.43 -15.75 2.11
N GLN A 140 8.35 -15.34 2.75
CA GLN A 140 7.09 -16.10 2.84
C GLN A 140 5.97 -15.26 2.21
N LEU A 141 5.62 -15.56 0.97
CA LEU A 141 4.84 -14.70 0.11
C LEU A 141 3.37 -15.12 0.03
N LEU A 142 2.52 -14.13 -0.16
CA LEU A 142 1.17 -14.23 -0.72
C LEU A 142 0.94 -13.03 -1.66
N VAL A 143 -0.12 -13.08 -2.49
CA VAL A 143 -0.51 -11.91 -3.30
C VAL A 143 -1.65 -11.17 -2.61
N LEU A 144 -2.90 -11.58 -2.81
CA LEU A 144 -4.07 -10.98 -2.16
C LEU A 144 -4.70 -11.91 -1.11
N GLY A 145 -4.30 -13.19 -1.11
CA GLY A 145 -4.84 -14.20 -0.21
C GLY A 145 -6.21 -14.75 -0.59
N HIS A 146 -7.07 -13.97 -1.22
CA HIS A 146 -8.44 -14.32 -1.62
C HIS A 146 -8.69 -14.34 -3.13
N GLU A 147 -7.69 -14.09 -3.97
CA GLU A 147 -7.82 -14.28 -5.43
C GLU A 147 -7.79 -15.76 -5.80
N LEU A 148 -8.95 -16.23 -6.24
CA LEU A 148 -9.21 -17.65 -6.49
C LEU A 148 -9.22 -17.92 -8.00
N LYS A 149 -8.05 -17.97 -8.63
CA LYS A 149 -7.98 -18.65 -9.92
C LYS A 149 -7.78 -20.14 -9.70
N GLU A 150 -8.54 -20.95 -10.42
CA GLU A 150 -8.23 -22.37 -10.52
C GLU A 150 -6.80 -22.50 -11.10
N MET A 151 -5.88 -22.90 -10.25
CA MET A 151 -4.54 -23.27 -10.68
C MET A 151 -4.49 -24.77 -10.82
N ALA A 152 -3.97 -25.25 -11.93
CA ALA A 152 -3.78 -26.68 -12.21
C ALA A 152 -2.86 -27.35 -11.18
N SER A 153 -1.96 -26.58 -10.55
CA SER A 153 -1.06 -27.04 -9.48
C SER A 153 -0.93 -25.97 -8.38
N ALA A 154 -0.53 -26.39 -7.17
CA ALA A 154 -0.32 -25.49 -6.06
C ALA A 154 0.80 -24.49 -6.39
N PRO A 155 0.60 -23.18 -6.15
CA PRO A 155 1.63 -22.16 -6.37
C PRO A 155 2.69 -22.24 -5.29
N LYS A 156 3.80 -22.93 -5.55
CA LYS A 156 4.84 -23.22 -4.56
C LYS A 156 5.62 -21.99 -4.11
N GLY A 157 5.76 -20.99 -4.99
CA GLY A 157 6.36 -19.70 -4.64
C GLY A 157 5.45 -18.81 -3.78
N LEU A 158 4.17 -19.15 -3.64
CA LEU A 158 3.20 -18.45 -2.81
C LEU A 158 2.87 -19.30 -1.58
N HIS A 159 3.44 -18.91 -0.47
CA HIS A 159 3.49 -19.73 0.76
C HIS A 159 2.14 -19.88 1.44
N TYR A 160 1.31 -18.82 1.45
CA TYR A 160 -0.03 -18.88 2.02
C TYR A 160 -0.93 -19.84 1.25
N GLU A 161 -0.97 -19.76 -0.06
CA GLU A 161 -1.76 -20.61 -0.93
C GLU A 161 -1.29 -22.06 -0.85
N ARG A 162 0.01 -22.29 -0.75
CA ARG A 162 0.61 -23.61 -0.49
C ARG A 162 0.19 -24.16 0.87
N TRP A 163 0.26 -23.33 1.93
CA TRP A 163 -0.14 -23.70 3.28
C TRP A 163 -1.62 -24.08 3.36
N LEU A 164 -2.53 -23.30 2.76
CA LEU A 164 -3.96 -23.63 2.72
C LEU A 164 -4.25 -25.00 2.09
N ARG A 165 -3.43 -25.40 1.10
CA ARG A 165 -3.61 -26.64 0.33
C ARG A 165 -2.93 -27.85 0.93
N LYS A 166 -2.14 -27.71 1.99
CA LYS A 166 -1.29 -28.77 2.55
C LYS A 166 -2.06 -30.03 2.97
N ASP A 167 -3.33 -29.90 3.39
CA ASP A 167 -4.19 -31.01 3.81
C ASP A 167 -5.10 -31.55 2.70
N GLY A 168 -4.90 -31.15 1.46
CA GLY A 168 -5.71 -31.56 0.30
C GLY A 168 -7.09 -30.89 0.21
N GLN A 169 -7.43 -29.97 1.11
CA GLN A 169 -8.73 -29.28 1.13
C GLN A 169 -8.65 -27.82 0.65
N GLY A 170 -7.55 -27.42 0.03
CA GLY A 170 -7.29 -26.03 -0.33
C GLY A 170 -8.40 -25.37 -1.14
N GLN A 171 -8.97 -26.06 -2.13
CA GLN A 171 -10.08 -25.52 -2.95
C GLN A 171 -11.33 -25.24 -2.10
N LYS A 172 -11.65 -26.12 -1.15
CA LYS A 172 -12.79 -25.90 -0.24
C LYS A 172 -12.54 -24.72 0.69
N LYS A 173 -11.32 -24.61 1.24
CA LYS A 173 -10.94 -23.49 2.10
C LYS A 173 -10.99 -22.17 1.35
N LEU A 174 -10.42 -22.13 0.16
CA LEU A 174 -10.44 -20.94 -0.68
C LEU A 174 -11.88 -20.52 -1.05
N ALA A 175 -12.77 -21.46 -1.34
CA ALA A 175 -14.17 -21.17 -1.64
C ALA A 175 -14.90 -20.46 -0.49
N LEU A 176 -14.41 -20.59 0.76
CA LEU A 176 -15.01 -19.91 1.92
C LEU A 176 -14.81 -18.39 1.87
N TYR A 177 -13.76 -17.88 1.21
CA TYR A 177 -13.61 -16.43 1.01
C TYR A 177 -14.81 -15.86 0.25
N GLY A 178 -15.21 -16.50 -0.85
CA GLY A 178 -16.36 -16.08 -1.65
C GLY A 178 -17.73 -16.49 -1.09
N THR A 179 -17.75 -17.31 -0.02
CA THR A 179 -19.00 -17.73 0.61
C THR A 179 -19.52 -16.61 1.50
N LYS A 180 -20.65 -16.03 1.08
CA LYS A 180 -21.28 -14.92 1.77
C LYS A 180 -22.13 -15.40 2.94
N LEU A 181 -21.91 -14.83 4.11
CA LEU A 181 -22.79 -14.96 5.25
C LEU A 181 -23.92 -13.90 5.18
N THR A 182 -25.05 -14.21 5.77
CA THR A 182 -26.20 -13.29 5.82
C THR A 182 -25.97 -12.11 6.76
N PRO A 183 -26.50 -10.90 6.42
CA PRO A 183 -27.24 -10.59 5.20
C PRO A 183 -26.33 -10.33 3.99
N ASP A 184 -26.76 -10.70 2.77
CA ASP A 184 -26.14 -10.20 1.53
C ASP A 184 -26.74 -8.83 1.24
N VAL A 185 -25.89 -7.81 1.28
CA VAL A 185 -26.30 -6.39 1.14
C VAL A 185 -26.25 -5.89 -0.31
N GLY A 186 -25.83 -6.75 -1.25
CA GLY A 186 -25.72 -6.41 -2.66
C GLY A 186 -24.63 -5.38 -3.00
N ALA A 187 -23.79 -4.99 -2.03
CA ALA A 187 -22.68 -4.09 -2.28
C ALA A 187 -21.59 -4.80 -3.10
N ILE A 188 -20.99 -4.09 -4.05
CA ILE A 188 -19.96 -4.65 -4.93
C ILE A 188 -18.71 -4.99 -4.12
N GLN A 189 -18.18 -6.20 -4.28
CA GLN A 189 -16.97 -6.69 -3.58
C GLN A 189 -17.02 -6.49 -2.05
N THR A 190 -18.22 -6.60 -1.46
CA THR A 190 -18.41 -6.44 -0.02
C THR A 190 -19.35 -7.52 0.50
N TRP A 191 -18.88 -8.32 1.45
CA TRP A 191 -19.68 -9.35 2.14
C TRP A 191 -19.01 -9.81 3.44
N ASN A 192 -19.80 -10.34 4.34
CA ASN A 192 -19.27 -11.07 5.49
C ASN A 192 -18.83 -12.46 5.02
N SER A 193 -17.56 -12.78 5.16
CA SER A 193 -16.96 -14.01 4.65
C SER A 193 -17.16 -15.19 5.62
N ALA A 194 -17.39 -16.39 5.07
CA ALA A 194 -17.42 -17.63 5.85
C ALA A 194 -16.01 -18.18 6.16
N MET A 195 -14.93 -17.49 5.74
CA MET A 195 -13.56 -17.89 6.02
C MET A 195 -13.30 -17.85 7.53
N PRO A 196 -12.90 -18.96 8.17
CA PRO A 196 -12.49 -18.93 9.57
C PRO A 196 -11.27 -18.02 9.77
N VAL A 197 -11.28 -17.20 10.81
CA VAL A 197 -10.17 -16.27 11.14
C VAL A 197 -8.81 -16.97 11.18
N ALA A 198 -8.75 -18.18 11.73
CA ALA A 198 -7.52 -18.97 11.82
C ALA A 198 -6.93 -19.38 10.44
N TRP A 199 -7.72 -19.32 9.38
CA TRP A 199 -7.27 -19.62 8.02
C TRP A 199 -7.12 -18.36 7.17
N HIS A 200 -7.57 -17.22 7.69
CA HIS A 200 -7.47 -15.94 7.00
C HIS A 200 -6.02 -15.51 6.83
N HIS A 201 -5.70 -14.92 5.69
CA HIS A 201 -4.32 -14.51 5.37
C HIS A 201 -3.73 -13.52 6.38
N SER A 202 -4.53 -12.61 6.95
CA SER A 202 -4.04 -11.67 7.97
C SER A 202 -3.61 -12.39 9.25
N SER A 203 -4.34 -13.44 9.68
CA SER A 203 -3.93 -14.29 10.81
C SER A 203 -2.70 -15.11 10.48
N TRP A 204 -2.62 -15.67 9.26
CA TRP A 204 -1.44 -16.40 8.80
C TRP A 204 -0.18 -15.54 8.81
N ILE A 205 -0.25 -14.27 8.36
CA ILE A 205 0.88 -13.34 8.43
C ILE A 205 1.31 -13.15 9.88
N GLY A 206 0.36 -12.85 10.79
CA GLY A 206 0.65 -12.72 12.21
C GLY A 206 1.35 -13.95 12.80
N ASP A 207 0.85 -15.16 12.50
CA ASP A 207 1.45 -16.42 12.93
C ASP A 207 2.88 -16.61 12.39
N ARG A 208 3.10 -16.34 11.09
CA ARG A 208 4.43 -16.49 10.48
C ARG A 208 5.45 -15.50 11.04
N VAL A 209 5.02 -14.26 11.31
CA VAL A 209 5.88 -13.26 11.96
C VAL A 209 6.27 -13.71 13.37
N ILE A 210 5.32 -14.18 14.17
CA ILE A 210 5.58 -14.67 15.53
C ILE A 210 6.49 -15.91 15.52
N ASP A 211 6.24 -16.85 14.61
CA ASP A 211 7.10 -18.03 14.43
C ASP A 211 8.53 -17.63 14.05
N HIS A 212 8.69 -16.68 13.10
CA HIS A 212 10.00 -16.17 12.69
C HIS A 212 10.75 -15.53 13.87
N LEU A 213 10.07 -14.69 14.66
CA LEU A 213 10.65 -14.10 15.87
C LEU A 213 11.12 -15.16 16.88
N GLY A 214 10.36 -16.25 17.03
CA GLY A 214 10.68 -17.37 17.93
C GLY A 214 11.86 -18.25 17.45
N GLN A 215 12.05 -18.36 16.13
CA GLN A 215 13.03 -19.28 15.51
C GLN A 215 14.31 -18.57 15.03
N ARG A 216 14.36 -17.22 15.08
CA ARG A 216 15.49 -16.43 14.57
C ARG A 216 16.84 -16.80 15.22
N GLU A 217 17.93 -16.53 14.54
CA GLU A 217 19.28 -16.53 15.11
C GLU A 217 19.41 -15.40 16.14
N LYS A 218 19.56 -15.76 17.43
CA LYS A 218 19.53 -14.77 18.54
C LYS A 218 20.69 -13.78 18.50
N GLU A 219 21.82 -14.17 17.92
CA GLU A 219 23.04 -13.36 17.89
C GLU A 219 23.07 -12.32 16.77
N LYS A 220 22.15 -12.42 15.80
CA LYS A 220 22.05 -11.47 14.69
C LYS A 220 20.88 -10.52 14.87
N PRO A 221 21.04 -9.22 14.61
CA PRO A 221 19.89 -8.34 14.47
C PRO A 221 19.07 -8.75 13.26
N PHE A 222 17.77 -8.56 13.30
CA PHE A 222 16.89 -8.84 12.18
C PHE A 222 16.33 -7.56 11.55
N CYS A 223 16.02 -7.66 10.25
CA CYS A 223 15.14 -6.75 9.56
C CYS A 223 13.98 -7.55 8.97
N LEU A 224 12.81 -7.43 9.56
CA LEU A 224 11.60 -8.16 9.18
C LEU A 224 10.56 -7.20 8.62
N TRP A 225 10.10 -7.46 7.39
CA TRP A 225 8.96 -6.74 6.80
C TRP A 225 7.73 -7.63 6.84
N ALA A 226 6.78 -7.31 7.71
CA ALA A 226 5.46 -7.94 7.83
C ALA A 226 4.46 -7.13 6.98
N SER A 227 3.91 -7.72 5.92
CA SER A 227 3.11 -7.01 4.93
C SER A 227 1.73 -7.64 4.79
N PHE A 228 0.71 -6.99 5.38
CA PHE A 228 -0.69 -7.39 5.29
C PHE A 228 -1.29 -6.98 3.95
N SER A 229 -2.11 -7.85 3.34
CA SER A 229 -2.84 -7.53 2.12
C SER A 229 -4.16 -6.81 2.38
N ASP A 230 -4.70 -6.91 3.61
CA ASP A 230 -5.86 -6.12 4.03
C ASP A 230 -5.46 -4.66 4.32
N PRO A 231 -6.43 -3.74 4.30
CA PRO A 231 -7.85 -3.87 3.94
C PRO A 231 -8.13 -3.70 2.43
N HIS A 232 -7.23 -4.16 1.54
CA HIS A 232 -7.45 -4.15 0.08
C HIS A 232 -8.70 -4.94 -0.29
N MET A 233 -9.47 -4.45 -1.26
CA MET A 233 -10.66 -5.16 -1.77
C MET A 233 -10.34 -6.57 -2.32
N PRO A 234 -11.30 -7.51 -2.31
CA PRO A 234 -12.68 -7.40 -1.85
C PRO A 234 -12.77 -7.21 -0.34
N PHE A 235 -13.79 -6.47 0.11
CA PHE A 235 -14.05 -6.24 1.52
C PHE A 235 -14.84 -7.43 2.09
N ASP A 236 -14.19 -8.59 2.17
CA ASP A 236 -14.73 -9.88 2.55
C ASP A 236 -14.35 -10.27 3.98
N CYS A 237 -14.64 -9.36 4.88
CA CYS A 237 -14.27 -9.48 6.29
C CYS A 237 -14.83 -10.76 6.95
N PRO A 238 -14.00 -11.56 7.65
CA PRO A 238 -14.45 -12.75 8.34
C PRO A 238 -15.15 -12.45 9.67
N GLU A 239 -16.06 -13.32 10.13
CA GLU A 239 -16.58 -13.25 11.49
C GLU A 239 -15.51 -13.62 12.52
N PRO A 240 -15.50 -12.97 13.73
CA PRO A 240 -16.48 -12.02 14.22
C PRO A 240 -16.24 -10.57 13.78
N TRP A 241 -15.13 -10.28 13.08
CA TRP A 241 -14.69 -8.94 12.71
C TRP A 241 -15.68 -8.21 11.81
N SER A 242 -16.35 -8.91 10.90
CA SER A 242 -17.40 -8.35 10.03
C SER A 242 -18.65 -7.88 10.79
N ARG A 243 -18.77 -8.22 12.08
CA ARG A 243 -19.87 -7.79 12.95
C ARG A 243 -19.43 -6.79 14.02
N LEU A 244 -18.14 -6.47 14.08
CA LEU A 244 -17.59 -5.59 15.11
C LEU A 244 -18.06 -4.14 14.94
N HIS A 245 -18.18 -3.69 13.70
CA HIS A 245 -18.59 -2.33 13.36
C HIS A 245 -20.01 -2.34 12.81
N HIS A 246 -20.92 -1.60 13.47
CA HIS A 246 -22.30 -1.52 13.02
C HIS A 246 -22.40 -0.53 11.84
N PRO A 247 -23.00 -0.90 10.69
CA PRO A 247 -23.07 -0.03 9.52
C PRO A 247 -23.71 1.34 9.77
N GLU A 248 -24.69 1.42 10.67
CA GLU A 248 -25.35 2.68 11.02
C GLU A 248 -24.47 3.64 11.84
N GLU A 249 -23.38 3.13 12.41
CA GLU A 249 -22.49 3.89 13.30
C GLU A 249 -21.18 4.33 12.63
N VAL A 250 -20.87 3.83 11.42
CA VAL A 250 -19.63 4.17 10.72
C VAL A 250 -19.58 5.63 10.26
N ASP A 251 -18.36 6.14 10.13
CA ASP A 251 -18.10 7.49 9.66
C ASP A 251 -18.27 7.58 8.14
N LEU A 252 -19.32 8.26 7.69
CA LEU A 252 -19.48 8.53 6.26
C LEU A 252 -18.61 9.71 5.82
N PRO A 253 -18.06 9.67 4.59
CA PRO A 253 -17.36 10.82 4.03
C PRO A 253 -18.28 12.06 4.00
N PRO A 254 -17.82 13.23 4.48
CA PRO A 254 -18.63 14.43 4.50
C PRO A 254 -18.96 14.96 3.11
N PHE A 255 -18.08 14.73 2.14
CA PHE A 255 -18.24 15.17 0.76
C PHE A 255 -18.27 13.96 -0.19
N ARG A 256 -19.43 13.71 -0.79
CA ARG A 256 -19.70 12.49 -1.59
C ARG A 256 -20.17 12.80 -3.02
N THR A 257 -19.99 14.02 -3.48
CA THR A 257 -20.37 14.44 -4.83
C THR A 257 -19.15 14.59 -5.73
N ARG A 258 -19.25 14.17 -6.97
CA ARG A 258 -18.10 14.18 -7.92
C ARG A 258 -17.79 15.57 -8.45
N GLU A 259 -18.77 16.46 -8.61
CA GLU A 259 -18.66 17.83 -9.12
C GLU A 259 -17.69 17.98 -10.32
N LEU A 260 -17.74 17.07 -11.28
CA LEU A 260 -16.77 16.93 -12.38
C LEU A 260 -16.55 18.23 -13.19
N HIS A 261 -17.53 19.15 -13.19
CA HIS A 261 -17.42 20.45 -13.87
C HIS A 261 -16.47 21.43 -13.16
N LYS A 262 -16.11 21.17 -11.90
CA LYS A 262 -15.15 21.96 -11.10
C LYS A 262 -13.78 21.30 -11.02
N ARG A 263 -13.61 20.13 -11.63
CA ARG A 263 -12.39 19.33 -11.56
C ARG A 263 -11.61 19.38 -12.87
N PRO A 264 -10.31 19.10 -12.87
CA PRO A 264 -9.52 18.97 -14.08
C PRO A 264 -10.11 17.90 -15.03
N TRP A 265 -9.79 18.05 -16.32
CA TRP A 265 -10.38 17.26 -17.40
C TRP A 265 -10.25 15.74 -17.21
N TRP A 266 -9.16 15.25 -16.60
CA TRP A 266 -8.93 13.82 -16.43
C TRP A 266 -9.89 13.16 -15.43
N HIS A 267 -10.43 13.90 -14.46
CA HIS A 267 -11.48 13.40 -13.57
C HIS A 267 -12.70 12.97 -14.38
N LYS A 268 -13.13 13.83 -15.29
CA LYS A 268 -14.27 13.54 -16.17
C LYS A 268 -13.96 12.40 -17.12
N ALA A 269 -12.76 12.40 -17.74
CA ALA A 269 -12.34 11.34 -18.65
C ALA A 269 -12.31 9.97 -17.94
N TYR A 270 -11.77 9.91 -16.73
CA TYR A 270 -11.71 8.69 -15.93
C TYR A 270 -13.10 8.18 -15.51
N VAL A 271 -14.00 9.10 -15.08
CA VAL A 271 -15.34 8.73 -14.58
C VAL A 271 -16.30 8.37 -15.70
N GLU A 272 -16.25 9.06 -16.86
CA GLU A 272 -17.21 8.90 -17.95
C GLU A 272 -16.83 7.79 -18.96
N ASP A 273 -15.71 7.09 -18.77
CA ASP A 273 -15.27 5.98 -19.62
C ASP A 273 -15.21 6.33 -21.12
N ARG A 274 -14.55 7.40 -21.43
CA ARG A 274 -14.24 7.69 -22.82
C ARG A 274 -12.91 7.00 -23.15
N SER A 275 -13.00 5.84 -23.80
CA SER A 275 -11.86 5.29 -24.52
C SER A 275 -11.32 6.36 -25.46
N ILE A 276 -10.06 6.73 -25.27
CA ILE A 276 -9.41 7.78 -26.09
C ILE A 276 -8.97 7.18 -27.41
N ASP A 277 -8.77 5.86 -27.46
CA ASP A 277 -8.31 5.15 -28.65
C ASP A 277 -9.08 3.85 -28.87
N PRO A 278 -9.98 3.81 -29.89
CA PRO A 278 -10.69 2.59 -30.26
C PRO A 278 -9.77 1.44 -30.71
N GLU A 279 -8.54 1.74 -31.19
CA GLU A 279 -7.58 0.70 -31.60
C GLU A 279 -6.86 0.10 -30.38
N LEU A 280 -6.66 0.87 -29.30
CA LEU A 280 -6.18 0.34 -28.04
C LEU A 280 -7.20 -0.61 -27.39
N ASP A 281 -8.48 -0.30 -27.51
CA ASP A 281 -9.57 -1.20 -27.07
C ASP A 281 -9.49 -2.56 -27.76
N VAL A 282 -9.19 -2.60 -29.07
CA VAL A 282 -9.13 -3.86 -29.84
C VAL A 282 -7.90 -4.70 -29.47
N ALA A 283 -6.74 -4.07 -29.25
CA ALA A 283 -5.51 -4.80 -28.88
C ALA A 283 -5.58 -5.43 -27.48
N ILE A 284 -6.37 -4.85 -26.57
CA ILE A 284 -6.64 -5.39 -25.23
C ILE A 284 -7.69 -6.51 -25.29
N TYR A 285 -8.57 -6.48 -26.27
CA TYR A 285 -9.68 -7.43 -26.46
C TYR A 285 -9.26 -8.80 -26.99
N ASP A 286 -8.09 -8.95 -27.58
CA ASP A 286 -7.64 -10.24 -28.15
C ASP A 286 -7.18 -11.27 -27.10
N HIS A 287 -7.09 -10.87 -25.82
CA HIS A 287 -6.89 -11.80 -24.70
C HIS A 287 -8.20 -12.03 -23.96
N GLU A 288 -8.79 -13.23 -24.07
CA GLU A 288 -10.07 -13.62 -23.42
C GLU A 288 -10.15 -13.28 -21.92
N GLN A 289 -9.00 -13.09 -21.25
CA GLN A 289 -8.92 -12.72 -19.84
C GLN A 289 -8.90 -11.21 -19.60
N SER A 290 -8.52 -10.39 -20.56
CA SER A 290 -8.52 -8.92 -20.45
C SER A 290 -9.87 -8.29 -20.73
N LEU A 291 -10.70 -8.95 -21.55
CA LEU A 291 -12.08 -8.55 -21.93
C LEU A 291 -13.00 -8.18 -20.74
N HIS A 292 -12.72 -8.69 -19.56
CA HIS A 292 -13.58 -8.51 -18.39
C HIS A 292 -13.07 -7.50 -17.38
N ARG A 293 -11.88 -6.91 -17.54
CA ARG A 293 -11.20 -6.16 -16.48
C ARG A 293 -11.21 -4.64 -16.63
N LEU A 294 -10.90 -4.08 -17.79
CA LEU A 294 -10.81 -2.62 -17.95
C LEU A 294 -12.14 -1.90 -17.79
N PRO A 295 -13.23 -2.29 -18.47
CA PRO A 295 -14.55 -1.71 -18.24
C PRO A 295 -15.05 -1.95 -16.81
N LYS A 296 -14.71 -3.09 -16.18
CA LYS A 296 -15.09 -3.41 -14.81
C LYS A 296 -14.27 -2.64 -13.77
N ARG A 297 -12.99 -2.35 -14.01
CA ARG A 297 -12.12 -1.61 -13.09
C ARG A 297 -12.57 -0.15 -12.99
N ASN A 298 -12.74 0.51 -14.11
CA ASN A 298 -13.27 1.87 -14.17
C ASN A 298 -14.74 1.93 -13.73
N GLY A 299 -15.57 0.96 -14.13
CA GLY A 299 -16.94 0.84 -13.69
C GLY A 299 -17.11 0.59 -12.20
N ARG A 300 -16.17 -0.14 -11.56
CA ARG A 300 -16.18 -0.38 -10.11
C ARG A 300 -15.95 0.89 -9.31
N ALA A 301 -14.92 1.67 -9.62
CA ALA A 301 -14.66 2.93 -8.95
C ALA A 301 -15.79 3.96 -9.15
N ARG A 302 -16.53 3.87 -10.26
CA ARG A 302 -17.63 4.78 -10.63
C ARG A 302 -18.97 4.41 -10.01
N ASN A 303 -19.30 3.12 -9.96
CA ASN A 303 -20.62 2.61 -9.60
C ASN A 303 -20.57 1.71 -8.36
N TYR A 304 -19.57 1.93 -7.51
CA TYR A 304 -19.23 0.98 -6.46
C TYR A 304 -20.30 0.88 -5.39
N ASN A 305 -21.03 1.87 -5.07
CA ASN A 305 -22.12 1.81 -4.11
C ASN A 305 -23.19 2.80 -4.54
N ASP A 306 -24.24 2.30 -5.15
CA ASP A 306 -25.35 3.12 -5.62
C ASP A 306 -26.16 3.72 -4.47
N THR A 307 -26.04 3.19 -3.24
CA THR A 307 -26.80 3.62 -2.07
C THR A 307 -25.91 3.86 -0.85
N GLU A 308 -26.35 4.78 0.04
CA GLU A 308 -25.70 5.00 1.33
C GLU A 308 -25.70 3.72 2.19
N PHE A 309 -26.75 2.91 2.11
CA PHE A 309 -26.83 1.62 2.79
C PHE A 309 -25.64 0.71 2.40
N GLN A 310 -25.36 0.56 1.12
CA GLN A 310 -24.25 -0.26 0.63
C GLN A 310 -22.89 0.33 1.03
N LEU A 311 -22.73 1.66 0.94
CA LEU A 311 -21.51 2.33 1.38
C LEU A 311 -21.23 2.12 2.87
N ARG A 312 -22.24 2.21 3.73
CA ARG A 312 -22.12 1.94 5.16
C ARG A 312 -21.65 0.52 5.44
N HIS A 313 -22.20 -0.46 4.74
CA HIS A 313 -21.76 -1.85 4.88
C HIS A 313 -20.32 -2.07 4.38
N THR A 314 -19.93 -1.40 3.31
CA THR A 314 -18.56 -1.45 2.82
C THR A 314 -17.58 -0.85 3.83
N ILE A 315 -17.89 0.31 4.39
CA ILE A 315 -17.05 0.94 5.43
C ILE A 315 -16.99 0.06 6.69
N ALA A 316 -18.10 -0.55 7.11
CA ALA A 316 -18.13 -1.44 8.26
C ALA A 316 -17.21 -2.67 8.06
N ASN A 317 -17.24 -3.30 6.88
CA ASN A 317 -16.35 -4.40 6.55
C ASN A 317 -14.89 -3.95 6.45
N TYR A 318 -14.62 -2.81 5.81
CA TYR A 318 -13.29 -2.21 5.76
C TYR A 318 -12.72 -1.96 7.17
N TYR A 319 -13.53 -1.42 8.09
CA TYR A 319 -13.16 -1.25 9.49
C TYR A 319 -12.93 -2.60 10.20
N GLY A 320 -13.75 -3.61 9.90
CA GLY A 320 -13.58 -4.95 10.43
C GLY A 320 -12.25 -5.59 10.02
N MET A 321 -11.86 -5.44 8.75
CA MET A 321 -10.56 -5.90 8.25
C MET A 321 -9.41 -5.17 8.93
N ILE A 322 -9.51 -3.85 9.12
CA ILE A 322 -8.53 -3.06 9.87
C ILE A 322 -8.41 -3.55 11.33
N SER A 323 -9.52 -3.81 11.99
CA SER A 323 -9.51 -4.32 13.37
C SER A 323 -8.91 -5.72 13.48
N LEU A 324 -9.05 -6.57 12.46
CA LEU A 324 -8.36 -7.87 12.37
C LEU A 324 -6.84 -7.68 12.20
N ILE A 325 -6.41 -6.70 11.40
CA ILE A 325 -4.98 -6.34 11.30
C ILE A 325 -4.48 -5.85 12.65
N ASP A 326 -5.19 -4.92 13.28
CA ASP A 326 -4.82 -4.37 14.59
C ASP A 326 -4.64 -5.47 15.64
N HIS A 327 -5.55 -6.44 15.69
CA HIS A 327 -5.41 -7.60 16.54
C HIS A 327 -4.10 -8.38 16.28
N ASN A 328 -3.75 -8.61 15.02
CA ASN A 328 -2.51 -9.31 14.67
C ASN A 328 -1.26 -8.45 14.96
N VAL A 329 -1.33 -7.14 14.76
CA VAL A 329 -0.27 -6.21 15.20
C VAL A 329 -0.06 -6.33 16.71
N GLY A 330 -1.13 -6.32 17.50
CA GLY A 330 -1.05 -6.54 18.95
C GLY A 330 -0.37 -7.86 19.32
N ARG A 331 -0.71 -8.96 18.64
CA ARG A 331 -0.06 -10.27 18.83
C ARG A 331 1.45 -10.23 18.52
N ILE A 332 1.84 -9.55 17.45
CA ILE A 332 3.24 -9.40 17.06
C ILE A 332 4.00 -8.56 18.09
N LEU A 333 3.42 -7.43 18.55
CA LEU A 333 4.04 -6.57 19.56
C LEU A 333 4.21 -7.31 20.89
N ASN A 334 3.19 -8.07 21.32
CA ASN A 334 3.28 -8.92 22.51
C ASN A 334 4.39 -10.00 22.37
N ALA A 335 4.56 -10.57 21.20
CA ALA A 335 5.64 -11.54 20.97
C ALA A 335 7.04 -10.90 21.06
N LEU A 336 7.21 -9.62 20.67
CA LEU A 336 8.45 -8.88 20.90
C LEU A 336 8.69 -8.69 22.40
N ASP A 337 7.66 -8.34 23.17
CA ASP A 337 7.77 -8.14 24.62
C ASP A 337 8.11 -9.45 25.35
N GLU A 338 7.39 -10.54 25.06
CA GLU A 338 7.60 -11.85 25.65
C GLU A 338 9.00 -12.43 25.37
N GLN A 339 9.59 -12.06 24.24
CA GLN A 339 10.94 -12.48 23.87
C GLN A 339 12.04 -11.51 24.31
N GLY A 340 11.69 -10.41 25.00
CA GLY A 340 12.63 -9.38 25.46
C GLY A 340 13.28 -8.60 24.32
N LEU A 341 12.59 -8.43 23.20
CA LEU A 341 13.09 -7.76 22.00
C LEU A 341 12.62 -6.31 21.88
N ALA A 342 11.53 -5.94 22.52
CA ALA A 342 10.85 -4.66 22.31
C ALA A 342 11.78 -3.45 22.52
N GLU A 343 12.61 -3.46 23.59
CA GLU A 343 13.53 -2.39 23.93
C GLU A 343 14.65 -2.15 22.90
N ASN A 344 14.96 -3.15 22.07
CA ASN A 344 15.99 -3.07 21.03
C ASN A 344 15.41 -3.27 19.61
N THR A 345 14.13 -2.99 19.41
CA THR A 345 13.47 -3.09 18.11
C THR A 345 12.85 -1.75 17.72
N VAL A 346 13.24 -1.24 16.56
CA VAL A 346 12.51 -0.15 15.90
C VAL A 346 11.34 -0.76 15.15
N VAL A 347 10.13 -0.39 15.52
CA VAL A 347 8.88 -0.75 14.83
C VAL A 347 8.43 0.43 13.99
N LEU A 348 8.25 0.20 12.69
CA LEU A 348 7.68 1.14 11.74
C LEU A 348 6.35 0.57 11.24
N PHE A 349 5.26 1.34 11.35
CA PHE A 349 3.94 0.98 10.82
C PHE A 349 3.50 2.00 9.76
N THR A 350 3.05 1.51 8.60
CA THR A 350 2.50 2.34 7.51
C THR A 350 1.56 1.54 6.59
N SER A 351 1.06 2.18 5.52
CA SER A 351 0.36 1.54 4.39
C SER A 351 1.02 1.93 3.08
N ASP A 352 0.86 1.11 2.03
CA ASP A 352 1.38 1.45 0.70
C ASP A 352 0.61 2.61 0.04
N HIS A 353 -0.72 2.67 0.17
CA HIS A 353 -1.60 3.78 -0.21
C HIS A 353 -2.92 3.66 0.54
N GLY A 354 -3.81 4.64 0.36
CA GLY A 354 -5.16 4.63 0.92
C GLY A 354 -6.24 4.14 -0.05
N ASP A 355 -7.49 4.53 0.23
CA ASP A 355 -8.71 4.29 -0.55
C ASP A 355 -9.57 5.55 -0.53
N TRP A 356 -10.30 5.83 -1.58
CA TRP A 356 -11.28 6.94 -1.55
C TRP A 356 -12.43 6.65 -0.58
N LEU A 357 -12.85 5.42 -0.45
CA LEU A 357 -13.87 4.93 0.49
C LEU A 357 -15.13 5.82 0.55
N GLY A 358 -15.58 6.34 -0.60
CA GLY A 358 -16.73 7.21 -0.74
C GLY A 358 -16.40 8.70 -0.85
N ASP A 359 -15.18 9.15 -0.58
CA ASP A 359 -14.77 10.53 -0.78
C ASP A 359 -15.02 10.94 -2.24
N HIS A 360 -15.61 12.12 -2.44
CA HIS A 360 -16.01 12.65 -3.74
C HIS A 360 -16.89 11.68 -4.57
N GLY A 361 -17.60 10.75 -3.91
CA GLY A 361 -18.43 9.73 -4.56
C GLY A 361 -17.62 8.65 -5.30
N MET A 362 -16.37 8.46 -4.91
CA MET A 362 -15.43 7.50 -5.50
C MET A 362 -15.10 6.38 -4.52
N MET A 363 -14.69 5.23 -5.05
CA MET A 363 -14.26 4.06 -4.29
C MET A 363 -12.95 3.52 -4.85
N LEU A 364 -12.22 2.80 -4.00
CA LEU A 364 -10.95 2.18 -4.36
C LEU A 364 -9.87 3.22 -4.66
N LYS A 365 -9.22 3.13 -5.79
CA LYS A 365 -8.10 3.98 -6.22
C LYS A 365 -8.18 4.35 -7.69
N GLY A 366 -7.49 5.41 -8.06
CA GLY A 366 -7.40 5.93 -9.41
C GLY A 366 -6.66 7.28 -9.45
N PRO A 367 -6.69 7.98 -10.60
CA PRO A 367 -5.82 9.13 -10.84
C PRO A 367 -6.30 10.44 -10.21
N MET A 368 -6.87 10.41 -9.02
CA MET A 368 -7.24 11.58 -8.23
C MET A 368 -6.60 11.48 -6.85
N PHE A 369 -5.58 12.30 -6.59
CA PHE A 369 -4.75 12.24 -5.39
C PHE A 369 -5.39 12.94 -4.17
N TYR A 370 -6.66 12.61 -3.87
CA TYR A 370 -7.27 13.06 -2.64
C TYR A 370 -6.57 12.47 -1.40
N GLU A 371 -6.64 13.19 -0.28
CA GLU A 371 -5.98 12.78 0.99
C GLU A 371 -6.35 11.36 1.42
N GLY A 372 -7.60 10.92 1.20
CA GLY A 372 -8.00 9.55 1.50
C GLY A 372 -7.20 8.47 0.77
N LEU A 373 -6.73 8.77 -0.45
CA LEU A 373 -5.90 7.86 -1.24
C LEU A 373 -4.40 8.09 -1.05
N LEU A 374 -3.98 9.36 -0.92
CA LEU A 374 -2.57 9.75 -0.92
C LEU A 374 -1.95 9.67 0.47
N ARG A 375 -2.67 10.14 1.52
CA ARG A 375 -2.17 10.16 2.90
C ARG A 375 -2.24 8.77 3.52
N VAL A 376 -1.13 8.36 4.14
CA VAL A 376 -1.01 7.11 4.89
C VAL A 376 -0.49 7.39 6.30
N ALA A 377 -0.69 6.45 7.22
CA ALA A 377 -0.04 6.55 8.52
C ALA A 377 1.48 6.35 8.40
N MET A 378 2.24 6.99 9.27
CA MET A 378 3.66 6.70 9.52
C MET A 378 3.88 6.79 11.02
N ILE A 379 4.08 5.65 11.66
CA ILE A 379 4.24 5.53 13.12
C ILE A 379 5.55 4.82 13.40
N LEU A 380 6.32 5.34 14.32
CA LEU A 380 7.61 4.82 14.73
C LEU A 380 7.66 4.64 16.24
N ARG A 381 8.12 3.47 16.71
CA ARG A 381 8.41 3.19 18.13
C ARG A 381 9.73 2.44 18.24
N GLY A 382 10.50 2.71 19.24
CA GLY A 382 11.73 1.97 19.51
C GLY A 382 12.81 2.79 20.19
N PRO A 383 14.04 2.27 20.28
CA PRO A 383 15.13 2.95 20.94
C PRO A 383 15.44 4.30 20.29
N GLY A 384 15.49 5.35 21.11
CA GLY A 384 15.76 6.73 20.67
C GLY A 384 14.55 7.45 20.06
N ILE A 385 13.36 6.84 20.04
CA ILE A 385 12.13 7.45 19.51
C ILE A 385 11.27 7.92 20.70
N SER A 386 10.91 9.20 20.71
CA SER A 386 10.13 9.79 21.80
C SER A 386 8.67 9.35 21.74
N ALA A 387 8.10 8.97 22.89
CA ALA A 387 6.71 8.61 23.01
C ALA A 387 5.79 9.84 22.94
N GLY A 388 4.58 9.65 22.39
CA GLY A 388 3.51 10.64 22.34
C GLY A 388 3.79 11.86 21.45
N GLN A 389 4.78 11.80 20.57
CA GLN A 389 5.12 12.90 19.70
C GLN A 389 4.33 12.86 18.38
N ILE A 390 4.00 14.03 17.88
CA ILE A 390 3.37 14.22 16.57
C ILE A 390 4.25 15.15 15.75
N SER A 391 4.92 14.59 14.74
CA SER A 391 5.66 15.40 13.77
C SER A 391 4.71 15.93 12.69
N LYS A 392 4.84 17.21 12.37
CA LYS A 392 4.11 17.84 11.26
C LYS A 392 4.93 17.89 9.97
N GLU A 393 6.17 17.42 9.99
CA GLU A 393 7.02 17.42 8.82
C GLU A 393 6.41 16.52 7.72
N PRO A 394 6.34 17.00 6.48
CA PRO A 394 5.90 16.17 5.36
C PRO A 394 6.94 15.09 5.06
N VAL A 395 6.49 13.84 5.10
CA VAL A 395 7.32 12.66 4.86
C VAL A 395 6.67 11.73 3.83
N SER A 396 7.43 10.76 3.35
CA SER A 396 6.96 9.81 2.34
C SER A 396 7.36 8.38 2.67
N ASN A 397 6.64 7.41 2.15
CA ASN A 397 7.04 6.01 2.20
C ASN A 397 8.40 5.73 1.53
N THR A 398 8.85 6.60 0.64
CA THR A 398 10.21 6.55 0.06
C THR A 398 11.29 6.66 1.14
N ASP A 399 10.97 7.29 2.28
CA ASP A 399 11.88 7.50 3.42
C ASP A 399 12.22 6.23 4.20
N ILE A 400 11.45 5.15 4.01
CA ILE A 400 11.63 3.89 4.74
C ILE A 400 13.01 3.31 4.53
N ALA A 401 13.49 3.27 3.27
CA ALA A 401 14.79 2.68 2.94
C ALA A 401 15.95 3.41 3.62
N ALA A 402 15.99 4.75 3.49
CA ALA A 402 17.02 5.56 4.15
C ALA A 402 16.96 5.45 5.67
N SER A 403 15.75 5.40 6.24
CA SER A 403 15.53 5.28 7.68
C SER A 403 16.00 3.93 8.24
N ALA A 404 15.65 2.84 7.56
CA ALA A 404 16.06 1.49 7.96
C ALA A 404 17.59 1.36 8.02
N LEU A 405 18.27 1.92 7.01
CA LEU A 405 19.73 1.94 6.96
C LEU A 405 20.34 2.81 8.06
N ASP A 406 19.78 4.00 8.32
CA ASP A 406 20.29 4.93 9.34
C ASP A 406 20.13 4.37 10.76
N TRP A 407 19.00 3.73 11.10
CA TRP A 407 18.88 3.04 12.39
C TRP A 407 19.88 1.90 12.55
N ALA A 408 20.22 1.22 11.47
CA ALA A 408 21.26 0.20 11.47
C ALA A 408 22.69 0.77 11.49
N GLY A 409 22.85 2.10 11.39
CA GLY A 409 24.13 2.78 11.38
C GLY A 409 24.82 2.80 10.01
N PHE A 410 24.05 2.72 8.92
CA PHE A 410 24.54 2.74 7.54
C PHE A 410 23.97 3.93 6.77
N THR A 411 24.70 4.35 5.74
CA THR A 411 24.19 5.25 4.69
C THR A 411 23.84 4.43 3.45
N PRO A 412 22.85 4.85 2.65
CA PRO A 412 22.58 4.19 1.36
C PRO A 412 23.83 4.11 0.48
N GLU A 413 24.16 2.91 0.00
CA GLU A 413 25.27 2.68 -0.95
C GLU A 413 24.92 3.11 -2.37
N GLN A 414 23.63 3.17 -2.68
CA GLN A 414 23.09 3.57 -3.98
C GLN A 414 22.31 4.87 -3.85
N ALA A 415 21.96 5.47 -5.00
CA ALA A 415 21.07 6.62 -5.02
C ALA A 415 19.78 6.31 -4.23
N CYS A 416 19.35 7.26 -3.40
CA CYS A 416 18.13 7.16 -2.60
C CYS A 416 17.49 8.55 -2.53
N HIS A 417 16.23 8.67 -2.91
CA HIS A 417 15.49 9.93 -2.81
C HIS A 417 14.89 10.12 -1.43
N GLY A 418 14.58 8.99 -0.77
CA GLY A 418 14.12 8.99 0.60
C GLY A 418 15.16 9.58 1.55
N GLN A 419 14.68 10.25 2.57
CA GLN A 419 15.51 10.85 3.62
C GLN A 419 15.21 10.17 4.96
N SER A 420 16.23 10.04 5.80
CA SER A 420 16.07 9.39 7.09
C SER A 420 15.05 10.10 7.98
N LEU A 421 14.04 9.36 8.44
CA LEU A 421 13.11 9.80 9.49
C LEU A 421 13.82 9.93 10.84
N LYS A 422 14.85 9.10 11.09
CA LYS A 422 15.67 9.18 12.30
C LYS A 422 16.35 10.55 12.40
N ALA A 423 16.89 11.06 11.28
CA ALA A 423 17.51 12.38 11.25
C ALA A 423 16.52 13.51 11.61
N LEU A 424 15.24 13.41 11.21
CA LEU A 424 14.20 14.34 11.62
C LEU A 424 13.87 14.26 13.12
N LEU A 425 13.93 13.06 13.71
CA LEU A 425 13.65 12.87 15.13
C LEU A 425 14.82 13.31 16.01
N ASP A 426 16.05 13.09 15.57
CA ASP A 426 17.28 13.44 16.30
C ASP A 426 17.57 14.95 16.29
N GLN A 427 17.07 15.69 15.31
CA GLN A 427 17.35 17.11 15.11
C GLN A 427 16.05 17.94 15.12
N PRO A 428 15.66 18.53 16.27
CA PRO A 428 14.42 19.32 16.37
C PRO A 428 14.33 20.53 15.41
N SER A 429 15.47 20.96 14.86
CA SER A 429 15.53 22.03 13.85
C SER A 429 15.48 21.54 12.41
N ALA A 430 15.50 20.22 12.18
CA ALA A 430 15.35 19.68 10.85
C ALA A 430 13.91 19.86 10.36
N THR A 431 13.77 20.48 9.20
CA THR A 431 12.46 20.72 8.58
C THR A 431 12.46 20.18 7.17
N ARG A 432 11.29 19.84 6.68
CA ARG A 432 11.04 19.49 5.29
C ARG A 432 9.95 20.37 4.72
N ASP A 433 10.20 20.92 3.55
CA ASP A 433 9.24 21.80 2.89
C ASP A 433 8.07 21.01 2.32
N PHE A 434 8.34 19.84 1.74
CA PHE A 434 7.33 19.01 1.08
C PHE A 434 7.68 17.53 1.02
N ALA A 435 6.66 16.72 0.79
CA ALA A 435 6.76 15.35 0.30
C ALA A 435 6.27 15.28 -1.16
N TYR A 436 6.85 14.37 -1.95
CA TYR A 436 6.62 14.26 -3.38
C TYR A 436 6.10 12.87 -3.76
N GLY A 437 5.21 12.85 -4.75
CA GLY A 437 4.72 11.63 -5.38
C GLY A 437 4.48 11.80 -6.88
N GLU A 438 4.48 10.67 -7.60
CA GLU A 438 4.31 10.66 -9.05
C GLU A 438 3.60 9.39 -9.52
N TRP A 439 2.87 9.52 -10.62
CA TRP A 439 2.23 8.39 -11.28
C TRP A 439 2.09 8.68 -12.77
N ASP A 440 2.79 7.92 -13.59
CA ASP A 440 2.56 7.85 -15.02
C ASP A 440 1.67 6.62 -15.28
N LEU A 441 0.43 6.84 -15.68
CA LEU A 441 -0.51 5.76 -15.89
C LEU A 441 -0.10 4.94 -17.11
N ASN A 442 -0.17 3.61 -16.97
CA ASN A 442 -0.06 2.74 -18.11
C ASN A 442 -1.34 2.84 -18.97
N PRO A 443 -1.29 3.40 -20.20
CA PRO A 443 -2.48 3.56 -21.04
C PRO A 443 -3.21 2.25 -21.32
N GLN A 444 -2.50 1.12 -21.39
CA GLN A 444 -3.09 -0.21 -21.59
C GLN A 444 -3.98 -0.63 -20.41
N ASN A 445 -3.65 -0.18 -19.19
CA ASN A 445 -4.44 -0.51 -17.99
C ASN A 445 -5.62 0.45 -17.78
N TRP A 446 -5.49 1.71 -18.20
CA TRP A 446 -6.40 2.77 -17.80
C TRP A 446 -7.15 3.44 -18.95
N GLY A 447 -6.71 3.24 -20.19
CA GLY A 447 -7.24 3.94 -21.38
C GLY A 447 -6.95 5.45 -21.37
N LEU A 448 -6.07 5.93 -20.50
CA LEU A 448 -5.69 7.33 -20.33
C LEU A 448 -4.17 7.45 -20.30
N ASP A 449 -3.62 8.38 -21.08
CA ASP A 449 -2.22 8.80 -20.98
C ASP A 449 -2.14 10.00 -20.02
N LEU A 450 -1.82 9.73 -18.76
CA LEU A 450 -1.70 10.75 -17.72
C LEU A 450 -0.34 10.65 -17.06
N LYS A 451 0.26 11.81 -16.81
CA LYS A 451 1.53 11.96 -16.08
C LYS A 451 1.32 12.89 -14.90
N LEU A 452 0.98 12.33 -13.77
CA LEU A 452 0.61 13.07 -12.57
C LEU A 452 1.80 13.27 -11.64
N ARG A 453 1.95 14.48 -11.11
CA ARG A 453 2.91 14.83 -10.05
C ARG A 453 2.18 15.48 -8.91
N VAL A 454 2.50 15.08 -7.70
CA VAL A 454 1.89 15.64 -6.49
C VAL A 454 2.96 16.10 -5.52
N VAL A 455 2.73 17.26 -4.93
CA VAL A 455 3.52 17.82 -3.85
C VAL A 455 2.60 18.15 -2.69
N ARG A 456 2.99 17.73 -1.48
CA ARG A 456 2.27 17.95 -0.24
C ARG A 456 3.17 18.62 0.79
N THR A 457 2.84 19.86 1.18
CA THR A 457 3.47 20.61 2.28
C THR A 457 2.70 20.37 3.58
N THR A 458 3.00 21.09 4.65
CA THR A 458 2.22 21.01 5.90
C THR A 458 0.78 21.51 5.75
N ARG A 459 0.51 22.43 4.82
CA ARG A 459 -0.81 23.06 4.65
C ARG A 459 -1.43 22.78 3.28
N TYR A 460 -0.63 22.86 2.21
CA TYR A 460 -1.16 22.81 0.83
C TYR A 460 -0.79 21.52 0.13
N LYS A 461 -1.60 21.16 -0.85
CA LYS A 461 -1.31 20.06 -1.76
C LYS A 461 -1.61 20.50 -3.20
N MET A 462 -0.70 20.22 -4.12
CA MET A 462 -0.91 20.43 -5.55
C MET A 462 -0.67 19.15 -6.33
N THR A 463 -1.60 18.83 -7.22
CA THR A 463 -1.44 17.80 -8.26
C THR A 463 -1.42 18.47 -9.61
N MET A 464 -0.47 18.09 -10.47
CA MET A 464 -0.32 18.62 -11.82
C MET A 464 -0.24 17.49 -12.84
N GLU A 465 -0.98 17.60 -13.92
CA GLU A 465 -0.86 16.73 -15.10
C GLU A 465 0.14 17.36 -16.09
N MET A 466 1.23 16.65 -16.35
CA MET A 466 2.43 17.20 -16.98
C MET A 466 2.28 17.46 -18.48
N ASN A 467 1.40 16.73 -19.19
CA ASN A 467 1.21 16.93 -20.64
C ASN A 467 0.34 18.16 -20.94
N SER A 468 -0.72 18.39 -20.17
CA SER A 468 -1.68 19.49 -20.37
C SER A 468 -1.39 20.72 -19.52
N GLY A 469 -0.64 20.57 -18.43
CA GLY A 469 -0.45 21.62 -17.44
C GLY A 469 -1.66 21.93 -16.58
N ALA A 470 -2.74 21.15 -16.69
CA ALA A 470 -3.90 21.24 -15.81
C ALA A 470 -3.56 20.74 -14.40
N GLY A 471 -4.26 21.23 -13.38
CA GLY A 471 -3.94 20.83 -12.02
C GLY A 471 -5.03 21.12 -10.99
N GLU A 472 -4.70 20.73 -9.77
CA GLU A 472 -5.48 20.96 -8.56
C GLU A 472 -4.55 21.49 -7.47
N LEU A 473 -5.02 22.49 -6.73
CA LEU A 473 -4.34 23.05 -5.57
C LEU A 473 -5.36 23.22 -4.45
N TYR A 474 -5.07 22.66 -3.29
CA TYR A 474 -5.96 22.68 -2.14
C TYR A 474 -5.26 23.21 -0.89
N ASP A 475 -5.99 24.01 -0.10
CA ASP A 475 -5.61 24.41 1.24
C ASP A 475 -6.20 23.44 2.25
N LEU A 476 -5.43 22.44 2.65
CA LEU A 476 -5.92 21.36 3.51
C LEU A 476 -6.19 21.77 4.97
N GLN A 477 -5.77 22.97 5.37
CA GLN A 477 -6.11 23.52 6.67
C GLN A 477 -7.53 24.09 6.68
N ASP A 478 -7.91 24.84 5.65
CA ASP A 478 -9.20 25.52 5.56
C ASP A 478 -10.23 24.69 4.77
N ASP A 479 -9.76 23.79 3.90
CA ASP A 479 -10.57 22.87 3.09
C ASP A 479 -10.02 21.43 3.16
N PRO A 480 -10.14 20.74 4.31
CA PRO A 480 -9.61 19.37 4.48
C PRO A 480 -10.31 18.33 3.61
N TYR A 481 -11.42 18.68 2.98
CA TYR A 481 -12.19 17.80 2.09
C TYR A 481 -11.95 18.10 0.60
N GLU A 482 -11.02 18.99 0.28
CA GLU A 482 -10.58 19.26 -1.09
C GLU A 482 -11.72 19.62 -2.06
N THR A 483 -12.63 20.47 -1.59
CA THR A 483 -13.82 20.86 -2.34
C THR A 483 -13.58 22.06 -3.24
N THR A 484 -12.60 22.91 -2.92
CA THR A 484 -12.31 24.18 -3.61
C THR A 484 -10.93 24.14 -4.26
N ASN A 485 -10.89 23.96 -5.58
CA ASN A 485 -9.63 24.00 -6.34
C ASN A 485 -9.14 25.45 -6.53
N LEU A 486 -7.96 25.77 -5.98
CA LEU A 486 -7.33 27.08 -6.00
C LEU A 486 -6.31 27.24 -7.17
N PHE A 487 -6.14 26.23 -8.00
CA PHE A 487 -5.06 26.14 -8.99
C PHE A 487 -4.97 27.34 -9.95
N ASP A 488 -6.13 27.86 -10.39
CA ASP A 488 -6.17 29.02 -11.30
C ASP A 488 -6.32 30.36 -10.55
N GLN A 489 -6.51 30.33 -9.23
CA GLN A 489 -6.74 31.52 -8.40
C GLN A 489 -5.47 32.01 -7.70
N GLU A 490 -4.59 31.08 -7.32
CA GLU A 490 -3.39 31.33 -6.51
C GLU A 490 -2.11 31.20 -7.33
N SER A 491 -1.91 32.11 -8.30
CA SER A 491 -0.82 32.04 -9.27
C SER A 491 0.59 32.04 -8.65
N LYS A 492 0.82 32.73 -7.53
CA LYS A 492 2.10 32.73 -6.82
C LYS A 492 2.36 31.38 -6.16
N LEU A 493 1.40 30.87 -5.44
CA LEU A 493 1.48 29.59 -4.75
C LEU A 493 1.66 28.45 -5.77
N LYS A 494 0.89 28.47 -6.86
CA LYS A 494 1.05 27.54 -7.99
C LYS A 494 2.50 27.49 -8.48
N LYS A 495 3.12 28.65 -8.71
CA LYS A 495 4.51 28.72 -9.18
C LYS A 495 5.50 28.12 -8.18
N GLU A 496 5.34 28.40 -6.90
CA GLU A 496 6.15 27.78 -5.84
C GLU A 496 6.07 26.25 -5.89
N PHE A 497 4.88 25.71 -6.06
CA PHE A 497 4.67 24.25 -6.16
C PHE A 497 5.19 23.66 -7.48
N GLU A 498 5.09 24.40 -8.60
CA GLU A 498 5.72 23.98 -9.84
C GLU A 498 7.25 23.87 -9.70
N ASP A 499 7.88 24.80 -8.96
CA ASP A 499 9.31 24.77 -8.69
C ASP A 499 9.67 23.55 -7.79
N MET A 500 8.83 23.20 -6.81
CA MET A 500 8.98 21.97 -6.03
C MET A 500 8.89 20.71 -6.92
N ILE A 501 7.93 20.65 -7.84
CA ILE A 501 7.82 19.54 -8.81
C ILE A 501 9.09 19.45 -9.68
N ARG A 502 9.61 20.59 -10.15
CA ARG A 502 10.84 20.65 -10.98
C ARG A 502 12.11 20.29 -10.22
N SER A 503 12.09 20.34 -8.88
CA SER A 503 13.24 19.96 -8.05
C SER A 503 13.46 18.45 -7.97
N ARG A 504 12.54 17.65 -8.50
CA ARG A 504 12.73 16.20 -8.63
C ARG A 504 14.05 15.88 -9.34
N PRO A 505 14.88 14.97 -8.83
CA PRO A 505 16.11 14.56 -9.50
C PRO A 505 15.85 14.09 -10.95
N ASN A 506 16.72 14.48 -11.87
CA ASN A 506 16.64 14.09 -13.28
C ASN A 506 17.40 12.76 -13.50
N ASP A 507 16.92 11.70 -12.87
CA ASP A 507 17.54 10.37 -12.86
C ASP A 507 16.53 9.27 -13.24
N GLN A 508 15.46 9.65 -13.92
CA GLN A 508 14.49 8.70 -14.46
C GLN A 508 15.15 7.73 -15.43
N ILE A 509 14.65 6.50 -15.46
CA ILE A 509 15.13 5.52 -16.45
C ILE A 509 14.85 6.03 -17.87
N THR A 510 15.82 5.81 -18.77
CA THR A 510 15.73 6.25 -20.17
C THR A 510 14.93 5.27 -21.03
N GLU A 511 14.89 4.01 -20.63
CA GLU A 511 14.15 2.96 -21.31
C GLU A 511 13.03 2.46 -20.40
N ALA A 512 11.79 2.62 -20.85
CA ALA A 512 10.62 2.19 -20.09
C ALA A 512 10.61 0.66 -19.91
N LEU A 513 10.26 0.20 -18.72
CA LEU A 513 10.05 -1.22 -18.47
C LEU A 513 8.81 -1.70 -19.22
N VAL A 514 8.92 -2.90 -19.79
CA VAL A 514 7.80 -3.52 -20.53
C VAL A 514 6.81 -4.09 -19.51
N PRO A 515 5.51 -3.80 -19.65
CA PRO A 515 4.49 -4.44 -18.83
C PRO A 515 4.53 -5.96 -18.92
N SER A 516 4.61 -6.63 -17.78
CA SER A 516 4.61 -8.10 -17.69
C SER A 516 3.21 -8.67 -17.59
N GLY A 517 2.23 -7.84 -17.17
CA GLY A 517 0.86 -8.25 -16.93
C GLY A 517 -0.09 -7.08 -16.72
N LEU A 518 -1.24 -7.35 -16.14
CA LEU A 518 -2.26 -6.35 -15.84
C LEU A 518 -2.23 -5.88 -14.38
N HIS A 519 -1.74 -6.71 -13.46
CA HIS A 519 -1.47 -6.43 -12.05
C HIS A 519 -0.89 -7.63 -11.31
#